data_b92e7e4dd6a8369db421c6d4bd2dc277
#
_entry.id   b92e7e4dd6a8369db421c6d4bd2dc277
#
_cell.length_a   1.000
_cell.length_b   1.000
_cell.length_c   1.000
_cell.angle_alpha   90.00
_cell.angle_beta   90.00
_cell.angle_gamma   90.00
#
_symmetry.space_group_name_H-M   'P 1'
#
loop_
_entity.id
_entity.type
_entity.pdbx_description
1 polymer ?
#
loop_
_entity_poly.entity_id
_entity_poly.type
_entity_poly.pdbx_seq_one_letter_code
_entity_poly.pdbx_strand_id
1 'polypeptide(L)'
;MKKKIIYTFATALLALSGASCNMLDEVNYGNPTVEDMMSNEENVVMLVGQIYANVKYTHDHWGYWGLVTTTADEGLCVPRNGGNDWNDGGYWLKQNTHMWDHRGDAIKEVWNITVNGAVLCNQIISILNDYKDSMSEEVYAQYLGEVEVMRSYYFYQLFDCFGRIPYTEKFEEATGPLLEPQDVWSHLVATLEKNAPNMAVVNDANRAANYGRTTQGFAYTLLARLYLNAEGFGCTLDNVFQNVEKPEQFSGSFYDNCVRCCDNVINSGSYKIESDYFHNFALFNEDSKEAIFSIVENGLTDDEHDYSKVKNKLRIPYNTHHYGIQYYYGTVLDTWNGFCARPEFLDIFKAKGAKTLSKDDWFDNSKMLGYYNTDLRGPGTELKGTSNKNNWGWFVGQVNKKGSETELYLDEDVVDKDNPKGTPTVIHVGVSSLTNAHNFDGARLNKWEMDKTGTYKYCENDFHIFRYADVLWMKIEAVLRGGAGSVSSVTTLGDFRALISRSFAYDPVPEQAFKDAYGDVDSWTLDDVLAERGREFSWEMTRRRDLIRYDKYNSIQYVTDAKAKQAVRKWFPIPYSVLEKSLIDEKTGQKIWTQTPGYENL
;
A
#
# COMPACT_ATOMS: atom_id res chain seq x y z
N MET A 1 13.71 -3.04 42.56
CA MET A 1 14.01 -4.46 42.20
C MET A 1 13.09 -5.00 41.09
N LYS A 2 11.79 -4.72 41.09
CA LYS A 2 10.87 -5.16 40.01
C LYS A 2 11.16 -4.50 38.66
N LYS A 3 11.52 -3.22 38.59
CA LYS A 3 11.84 -2.49 37.35
C LYS A 3 13.09 -3.06 36.62
N LYS A 4 14.14 -3.48 37.33
CA LYS A 4 15.34 -4.07 36.70
C LYS A 4 15.09 -5.42 36.00
N ILE A 5 14.10 -6.19 36.45
CA ILE A 5 13.79 -7.50 35.86
C ILE A 5 13.09 -7.34 34.50
N ILE A 6 12.28 -6.30 34.33
CA ILE A 6 11.53 -6.04 33.08
C ILE A 6 12.46 -5.67 31.93
N TYR A 7 13.45 -4.83 32.18
CA TYR A 7 14.40 -4.41 31.14
C TYR A 7 15.35 -5.54 30.69
N THR A 8 15.65 -6.50 31.57
CA THR A 8 16.43 -7.69 31.21
C THR A 8 15.65 -8.63 30.28
N PHE A 9 14.32 -8.63 30.36
CA PHE A 9 13.46 -9.42 29.46
C PHE A 9 13.28 -8.74 28.08
N ALA A 10 13.23 -7.42 28.02
CA ALA A 10 13.13 -6.68 26.74
C ALA A 10 14.38 -6.88 25.87
N THR A 11 15.57 -6.89 26.49
CA THR A 11 16.84 -7.20 25.79
C THR A 11 16.90 -8.67 25.33
N ALA A 12 16.25 -9.59 26.04
CA ALA A 12 16.22 -11.00 25.68
C ALA A 12 15.29 -11.33 24.50
N LEU A 13 14.22 -10.56 24.28
CA LEU A 13 13.32 -10.77 23.13
C LEU A 13 13.93 -10.27 21.80
N LEU A 14 14.82 -9.31 21.83
CA LEU A 14 15.59 -8.87 20.66
C LEU A 14 16.74 -9.85 20.32
N ALA A 15 17.13 -10.73 21.23
CA ALA A 15 18.24 -11.67 21.08
C ALA A 15 17.82 -13.12 20.73
N LEU A 16 16.51 -13.43 20.64
CA LEU A 16 16.00 -14.81 20.46
C LEU A 16 15.93 -15.28 19.00
N SER A 17 16.62 -14.65 18.07
CA SER A 17 16.80 -15.18 16.71
C SER A 17 18.13 -15.88 16.48
N GLY A 18 18.90 -16.21 17.52
CA GLY A 18 20.14 -16.94 17.32
C GLY A 18 20.91 -17.19 18.61
N ALA A 19 20.57 -18.23 19.35
CA ALA A 19 21.42 -18.64 20.47
C ALA A 19 21.63 -20.15 20.49
N SER A 20 22.80 -20.55 20.13
CA SER A 20 23.49 -21.73 20.66
C SER A 20 24.53 -21.27 21.65
N CYS A 21 24.54 -21.91 22.81
CA CYS A 21 25.34 -21.72 24.01
C CYS A 21 26.80 -21.22 23.84
N ASN A 22 27.14 -20.16 24.58
CA ASN A 22 28.34 -20.21 25.46
C ASN A 22 28.30 -18.99 26.40
N MET A 23 28.25 -19.26 27.70
CA MET A 23 28.44 -18.27 28.77
C MET A 23 29.91 -17.86 28.81
N LEU A 24 30.22 -16.71 28.26
CA LEU A 24 31.32 -15.84 28.63
C LEU A 24 30.76 -14.42 28.57
N ASP A 25 31.06 -13.61 29.57
CA ASP A 25 30.68 -12.20 29.65
C ASP A 25 31.29 -11.41 28.46
N GLU A 26 30.66 -11.50 27.31
CA GLU A 26 30.93 -10.58 26.21
C GLU A 26 30.23 -9.26 26.51
N VAL A 27 31.02 -8.26 26.84
CA VAL A 27 30.59 -6.87 26.79
C VAL A 27 30.27 -6.57 25.34
N ASN A 28 28.99 -6.54 25.03
CA ASN A 28 28.49 -6.33 23.67
C ASN A 28 28.65 -4.85 23.32
N TYR A 29 29.79 -4.48 22.76
CA TYR A 29 30.13 -3.11 22.34
C TYR A 29 29.34 -2.61 21.11
N GLY A 30 28.33 -3.35 20.64
CA GLY A 30 27.67 -3.09 19.36
C GLY A 30 26.23 -2.58 19.42
N ASN A 31 25.47 -2.81 20.49
CA ASN A 31 24.07 -2.38 20.59
C ASN A 31 23.87 -1.49 21.83
N PRO A 32 23.43 -0.24 21.65
CA PRO A 32 23.14 0.64 22.78
C PRO A 32 22.02 0.06 23.64
N THR A 33 22.16 0.17 24.98
CA THR A 33 21.08 -0.19 25.92
C THR A 33 19.97 0.87 25.91
N VAL A 34 18.83 0.57 26.52
CA VAL A 34 17.76 1.58 26.68
C VAL A 34 18.29 2.76 27.50
N GLU A 35 19.08 2.50 28.55
CA GLU A 35 19.72 3.55 29.35
C GLU A 35 20.65 4.42 28.48
N ASP A 36 21.41 3.82 27.58
CA ASP A 36 22.29 4.58 26.65
C ASP A 36 21.46 5.46 25.71
N MET A 37 20.37 4.93 25.14
CA MET A 37 19.47 5.68 24.26
C MET A 37 18.72 6.81 24.98
N MET A 38 18.43 6.62 26.27
CA MET A 38 17.70 7.61 27.09
C MET A 38 18.62 8.54 27.89
N SER A 39 19.94 8.39 27.77
CA SER A 39 20.93 9.21 28.50
C SER A 39 21.01 10.65 27.98
N ASN A 40 20.60 10.89 26.74
CA ASN A 40 20.64 12.19 26.05
C ASN A 40 19.45 12.30 25.10
N GLU A 41 18.80 13.45 25.03
CA GLU A 41 17.68 13.73 24.13
C GLU A 41 18.02 13.42 22.64
N GLU A 42 19.28 13.65 22.22
CA GLU A 42 19.74 13.34 20.86
C GLU A 42 19.69 11.83 20.53
N ASN A 43 19.79 10.99 21.54
CA ASN A 43 19.80 9.54 21.38
C ASN A 43 18.38 8.94 21.36
N VAL A 44 17.35 9.66 21.84
CA VAL A 44 15.95 9.20 21.87
C VAL A 44 15.46 8.83 20.48
N VAL A 45 15.96 9.50 19.44
CA VAL A 45 15.62 9.18 18.04
C VAL A 45 15.98 7.73 17.67
N MET A 46 17.01 7.13 18.27
CA MET A 46 17.38 5.72 18.01
C MET A 46 16.34 4.74 18.59
N LEU A 47 15.74 5.09 19.74
CA LEU A 47 14.65 4.32 20.32
C LEU A 47 13.37 4.47 19.48
N VAL A 48 12.98 5.71 19.18
CA VAL A 48 11.78 6.02 18.41
C VAL A 48 11.88 5.48 16.98
N GLY A 49 13.06 5.53 16.36
CA GLY A 49 13.30 4.98 15.03
C GLY A 49 12.91 3.51 14.88
N GLN A 50 12.87 2.74 15.96
CA GLN A 50 12.48 1.32 15.92
C GLN A 50 11.01 1.10 15.53
N ILE A 51 10.12 2.09 15.76
CA ILE A 51 8.70 1.97 15.36
C ILE A 51 8.53 1.76 13.86
N TYR A 52 9.50 2.17 13.05
CA TYR A 52 9.46 2.02 11.59
C TYR A 52 9.98 0.65 11.11
N ALA A 53 10.51 -0.19 12.00
CA ALA A 53 11.12 -1.46 11.62
C ALA A 53 10.14 -2.42 10.91
N ASN A 54 8.86 -2.44 11.36
CA ASN A 54 7.86 -3.33 10.80
C ASN A 54 7.14 -2.73 9.57
N VAL A 55 7.16 -1.39 9.39
CA VAL A 55 6.45 -0.78 8.28
C VAL A 55 7.02 -1.17 6.92
N LYS A 56 8.31 -1.51 6.85
CA LYS A 56 8.98 -1.99 5.64
C LYS A 56 8.38 -3.26 5.03
N TYR A 57 7.63 -4.04 5.80
CA TYR A 57 6.94 -5.22 5.30
C TYR A 57 5.55 -4.92 4.72
N THR A 58 5.08 -3.67 4.84
CA THR A 58 3.76 -3.27 4.35
C THR A 58 3.62 -3.46 2.85
N HIS A 59 4.64 -3.12 2.06
CA HIS A 59 4.64 -3.19 0.60
C HIS A 59 5.24 -4.50 0.04
N ASP A 60 5.63 -5.43 0.89
CA ASP A 60 6.01 -6.79 0.47
C ASP A 60 4.77 -7.53 -0.06
N HIS A 61 4.96 -8.42 -1.03
CA HIS A 61 3.87 -9.25 -1.56
C HIS A 61 3.22 -10.16 -0.51
N TRP A 62 3.94 -10.58 0.53
CA TRP A 62 3.38 -11.27 1.70
C TRP A 62 2.82 -10.32 2.76
N GLY A 63 3.00 -9.00 2.59
CA GLY A 63 2.52 -7.96 3.47
C GLY A 63 1.12 -7.44 3.09
N TYR A 64 0.83 -6.26 3.60
CA TYR A 64 -0.46 -5.61 3.38
C TYR A 64 -0.72 -5.34 1.89
N TRP A 65 0.32 -4.93 1.10
CA TRP A 65 0.21 -4.70 -0.33
C TRP A 65 -0.31 -5.94 -1.07
N GLY A 66 0.33 -7.11 -0.86
CA GLY A 66 -0.07 -8.33 -1.54
C GLY A 66 -1.52 -8.71 -1.23
N LEU A 67 -1.93 -8.59 0.03
CA LEU A 67 -3.28 -8.95 0.46
C LEU A 67 -4.34 -8.02 -0.13
N VAL A 68 -4.15 -6.69 -0.09
CA VAL A 68 -5.18 -5.74 -0.53
C VAL A 68 -5.20 -5.54 -2.04
N THR A 69 -4.06 -5.64 -2.73
CA THR A 69 -3.97 -5.50 -4.18
C THR A 69 -4.53 -6.72 -4.91
N THR A 70 -4.19 -7.93 -4.46
CA THR A 70 -4.66 -9.16 -5.12
C THR A 70 -6.14 -9.44 -4.88
N THR A 71 -6.71 -8.93 -3.81
CA THR A 71 -8.15 -9.07 -3.52
C THR A 71 -9.01 -7.94 -4.10
N ALA A 72 -8.39 -6.93 -4.73
CA ALA A 72 -9.08 -5.89 -5.49
C ALA A 72 -9.30 -6.29 -6.97
N ASP A 73 -9.84 -5.39 -7.77
CA ASP A 73 -10.06 -5.59 -9.20
C ASP A 73 -8.83 -5.25 -10.08
N GLU A 74 -7.74 -4.75 -9.49
CA GLU A 74 -6.57 -4.25 -10.21
C GLU A 74 -5.44 -5.29 -10.39
N GLY A 75 -5.43 -6.37 -9.61
CA GLY A 75 -4.36 -7.35 -9.59
C GLY A 75 -4.84 -8.78 -9.83
N LEU A 76 -4.04 -9.55 -10.55
CA LEU A 76 -4.26 -10.97 -10.84
C LEU A 76 -2.92 -11.71 -10.85
N CYS A 77 -2.87 -12.91 -10.28
CA CYS A 77 -1.73 -13.79 -10.38
C CYS A 77 -2.24 -15.20 -10.72
N VAL A 78 -1.90 -15.69 -11.90
CA VAL A 78 -2.39 -16.96 -12.43
C VAL A 78 -1.25 -17.92 -12.70
N PRO A 79 -1.45 -19.23 -12.53
CA PRO A 79 -0.53 -20.26 -13.04
C PRO A 79 -0.40 -20.14 -14.56
N ARG A 80 0.84 -20.21 -15.06
CA ARG A 80 1.14 -20.09 -16.50
C ARG A 80 1.67 -21.38 -17.08
N ASN A 81 1.50 -21.53 -18.38
CA ASN A 81 1.97 -22.69 -19.13
C ASN A 81 3.49 -22.61 -19.30
N GLY A 82 4.19 -23.68 -18.90
CA GLY A 82 5.66 -23.73 -18.99
C GLY A 82 6.38 -23.96 -17.66
N GLY A 83 5.72 -23.75 -16.53
CA GLY A 83 6.16 -24.22 -15.21
C GLY A 83 7.27 -23.43 -14.53
N ASN A 84 7.78 -22.35 -15.14
CA ASN A 84 8.83 -21.52 -14.55
C ASN A 84 8.30 -20.24 -13.90
N ASP A 85 6.98 -20.07 -13.89
CA ASP A 85 6.37 -18.84 -13.41
C ASP A 85 6.03 -18.92 -11.94
N TRP A 86 6.25 -17.80 -11.26
CA TRP A 86 5.94 -17.66 -9.86
C TRP A 86 4.42 -17.45 -9.64
N ASN A 87 3.80 -18.32 -8.86
CA ASN A 87 2.40 -18.21 -8.48
C ASN A 87 2.10 -18.76 -7.06
N ASP A 88 3.14 -19.13 -6.32
CA ASP A 88 3.06 -19.70 -4.97
C ASP A 88 2.06 -20.87 -4.86
N GLY A 89 2.11 -21.81 -5.81
CA GLY A 89 1.23 -22.97 -5.83
C GLY A 89 -0.25 -22.64 -6.02
N GLY A 90 -0.56 -21.48 -6.60
CA GLY A 90 -1.92 -20.98 -6.80
C GLY A 90 -2.49 -20.24 -5.58
N TYR A 91 -1.67 -19.91 -4.59
CA TYR A 91 -2.10 -19.16 -3.41
C TYR A 91 -2.76 -17.84 -3.80
N TRP A 92 -2.12 -17.05 -4.66
CA TRP A 92 -2.60 -15.74 -5.09
C TRP A 92 -3.88 -15.83 -5.92
N LEU A 93 -4.07 -16.90 -6.70
CA LEU A 93 -5.32 -17.14 -7.41
C LEU A 93 -6.50 -17.29 -6.44
N LYS A 94 -6.31 -17.95 -5.30
CA LYS A 94 -7.36 -18.02 -4.26
C LYS A 94 -7.69 -16.64 -3.71
N GLN A 95 -6.71 -15.76 -3.53
CA GLN A 95 -6.95 -14.37 -3.14
C GLN A 95 -7.74 -13.63 -4.22
N ASN A 96 -7.32 -13.74 -5.47
CA ASN A 96 -7.98 -13.10 -6.61
C ASN A 96 -9.45 -13.53 -6.81
N THR A 97 -9.78 -14.76 -6.43
CA THR A 97 -11.14 -15.32 -6.57
C THR A 97 -11.94 -15.25 -5.27
N HIS A 98 -11.43 -14.61 -4.25
CA HIS A 98 -12.03 -14.50 -2.90
C HIS A 98 -12.32 -15.85 -2.23
N MET A 99 -11.47 -16.85 -2.50
CA MET A 99 -11.57 -18.21 -1.94
C MET A 99 -10.58 -18.44 -0.79
N TRP A 100 -10.14 -17.37 -0.13
CA TRP A 100 -9.26 -17.44 1.04
C TRP A 100 -9.96 -18.05 2.26
N ASP A 101 -9.14 -18.57 3.16
CA ASP A 101 -9.56 -19.10 4.46
C ASP A 101 -8.65 -18.59 5.60
N HIS A 102 -8.97 -18.97 6.83
CA HIS A 102 -8.27 -18.55 8.05
C HIS A 102 -6.84 -19.10 8.20
N ARG A 103 -6.38 -19.96 7.29
CA ARG A 103 -5.02 -20.53 7.26
C ARG A 103 -4.13 -19.88 6.22
N GLY A 104 -4.62 -18.86 5.53
CA GLY A 104 -3.88 -18.13 4.51
C GLY A 104 -2.62 -17.45 5.07
N ASP A 105 -1.46 -17.70 4.45
CA ASP A 105 -0.18 -17.19 4.95
C ASP A 105 -0.11 -15.67 4.92
N ALA A 106 -0.49 -14.98 3.83
CA ALA A 106 -0.49 -13.53 3.78
C ALA A 106 -1.45 -12.91 4.82
N ILE A 107 -2.61 -13.55 5.09
CA ILE A 107 -3.55 -13.10 6.13
C ILE A 107 -2.88 -13.16 7.51
N LYS A 108 -2.17 -14.27 7.79
CA LYS A 108 -1.42 -14.43 9.04
C LYS A 108 -0.25 -13.43 9.13
N GLU A 109 0.50 -13.23 8.07
CA GLU A 109 1.64 -12.32 8.08
C GLU A 109 1.21 -10.87 8.27
N VAL A 110 0.15 -10.40 7.60
CA VAL A 110 -0.39 -9.05 7.82
C VAL A 110 -0.81 -8.86 9.28
N TRP A 111 -1.49 -9.85 9.88
CA TRP A 111 -1.82 -9.81 11.30
C TRP A 111 -0.59 -9.67 12.18
N ASN A 112 0.42 -10.52 11.97
CA ASN A 112 1.63 -10.55 12.78
C ASN A 112 2.41 -9.24 12.66
N ILE A 113 2.63 -8.75 11.43
CA ILE A 113 3.39 -7.52 11.16
C ILE A 113 2.74 -6.33 11.87
N THR A 114 1.42 -6.20 11.73
CA THR A 114 0.70 -5.03 12.27
C THR A 114 0.57 -5.08 13.79
N VAL A 115 0.26 -6.24 14.35
CA VAL A 115 0.19 -6.41 15.83
C VAL A 115 1.56 -6.21 16.46
N ASN A 116 2.62 -6.79 15.89
CA ASN A 116 3.98 -6.61 16.41
C ASN A 116 4.41 -5.13 16.34
N GLY A 117 4.07 -4.42 15.26
CA GLY A 117 4.32 -2.99 15.14
C GLY A 117 3.59 -2.17 16.21
N ALA A 118 2.32 -2.45 16.46
CA ALA A 118 1.53 -1.77 17.49
C ALA A 118 2.05 -2.05 18.91
N VAL A 119 2.40 -3.32 19.20
CA VAL A 119 2.98 -3.72 20.51
C VAL A 119 4.33 -3.03 20.72
N LEU A 120 5.18 -2.94 19.69
CA LEU A 120 6.46 -2.22 19.77
C LEU A 120 6.23 -0.73 20.08
N CYS A 121 5.25 -0.09 19.45
CA CYS A 121 4.89 1.29 19.78
C CYS A 121 4.45 1.42 21.26
N ASN A 122 3.62 0.51 21.77
CA ASN A 122 3.22 0.52 23.19
C ASN A 122 4.41 0.36 24.13
N GLN A 123 5.38 -0.49 23.78
CA GLN A 123 6.61 -0.67 24.55
C GLN A 123 7.43 0.63 24.59
N ILE A 124 7.59 1.28 23.44
CA ILE A 124 8.35 2.53 23.35
C ILE A 124 7.64 3.65 24.09
N ILE A 125 6.31 3.75 24.02
CA ILE A 125 5.52 4.69 24.84
C ILE A 125 5.76 4.45 26.34
N SER A 126 5.79 3.20 26.78
CA SER A 126 6.09 2.87 28.19
C SER A 126 7.48 3.37 28.60
N ILE A 127 8.49 3.14 27.75
CA ILE A 127 9.85 3.61 28.00
C ILE A 127 9.91 5.15 28.04
N LEU A 128 9.30 5.84 27.06
CA LEU A 128 9.25 7.31 27.05
C LEU A 128 8.61 7.86 28.33
N ASN A 129 7.52 7.22 28.82
CA ASN A 129 6.87 7.62 30.07
C ASN A 129 7.78 7.41 31.30
N ASP A 130 8.53 6.30 31.36
CA ASP A 130 9.45 6.01 32.46
C ASP A 130 10.63 6.99 32.53
N TYR A 131 11.03 7.54 31.39
CA TYR A 131 12.16 8.49 31.25
C TYR A 131 11.71 9.95 30.98
N LYS A 132 10.42 10.26 31.18
CA LYS A 132 9.86 11.59 30.90
C LYS A 132 10.67 12.71 31.54
N ASP A 133 11.08 12.55 32.82
CA ASP A 133 11.82 13.55 33.58
C ASP A 133 13.26 13.76 33.07
N SER A 134 13.73 12.92 32.15
CA SER A 134 15.06 13.03 31.51
C SER A 134 15.05 13.83 30.22
N MET A 135 13.89 14.31 29.80
CA MET A 135 13.69 15.05 28.54
C MET A 135 13.01 16.38 28.80
N SER A 136 13.18 17.35 27.90
CA SER A 136 12.31 18.52 27.87
C SER A 136 10.86 18.12 27.56
N GLU A 137 9.89 18.92 28.03
CA GLU A 137 8.47 18.66 27.77
C GLU A 137 8.16 18.66 26.26
N GLU A 138 8.82 19.50 25.50
CA GLU A 138 8.67 19.61 24.05
C GLU A 138 9.16 18.34 23.34
N VAL A 139 10.35 17.85 23.66
CA VAL A 139 10.94 16.61 23.08
C VAL A 139 10.09 15.39 23.44
N TYR A 140 9.66 15.28 24.70
CA TYR A 140 8.77 14.21 25.13
C TYR A 140 7.45 14.22 24.36
N ALA A 141 6.79 15.38 24.26
CA ALA A 141 5.51 15.50 23.56
C ALA A 141 5.64 15.18 22.05
N GLN A 142 6.74 15.63 21.42
CA GLN A 142 7.02 15.34 20.01
C GLN A 142 7.16 13.83 19.76
N TYR A 143 8.02 13.14 20.51
CA TYR A 143 8.25 11.72 20.30
C TYR A 143 7.05 10.86 20.72
N LEU A 144 6.36 11.22 21.80
CA LEU A 144 5.13 10.55 22.19
C LEU A 144 4.08 10.62 21.08
N GLY A 145 3.85 11.81 20.53
CA GLY A 145 2.92 12.01 19.42
C GLY A 145 3.30 11.21 18.18
N GLU A 146 4.59 11.18 17.81
CA GLU A 146 5.10 10.40 16.70
C GLU A 146 4.81 8.90 16.87
N VAL A 147 5.07 8.35 18.06
CA VAL A 147 4.85 6.92 18.35
C VAL A 147 3.35 6.59 18.41
N GLU A 148 2.51 7.43 19.03
CA GLU A 148 1.05 7.25 19.09
C GLU A 148 0.43 7.26 17.68
N VAL A 149 0.91 8.14 16.79
CA VAL A 149 0.43 8.22 15.41
C VAL A 149 0.88 7.02 14.59
N MET A 150 2.12 6.53 14.77
CA MET A 150 2.59 5.32 14.08
C MET A 150 1.86 4.07 14.60
N ARG A 151 1.59 3.97 15.91
CA ARG A 151 0.72 2.93 16.48
C ARG A 151 -0.66 2.92 15.81
N SER A 152 -1.24 4.11 15.63
CA SER A 152 -2.54 4.26 14.97
C SER A 152 -2.50 3.76 13.54
N TYR A 153 -1.39 3.92 12.83
CA TYR A 153 -1.22 3.39 11.48
C TYR A 153 -1.16 1.86 11.44
N TYR A 154 -0.45 1.21 12.36
CA TYR A 154 -0.46 -0.24 12.47
C TYR A 154 -1.86 -0.79 12.78
N PHE A 155 -2.56 -0.17 13.72
CA PHE A 155 -3.95 -0.54 14.02
C PHE A 155 -4.89 -0.24 12.85
N TYR A 156 -4.66 0.83 12.07
CA TYR A 156 -5.42 1.11 10.86
C TYR A 156 -5.29 -0.02 9.83
N GLN A 157 -4.08 -0.50 9.55
CA GLN A 157 -3.87 -1.62 8.62
C GLN A 157 -4.54 -2.91 9.11
N LEU A 158 -4.40 -3.21 10.40
CA LEU A 158 -5.07 -4.35 11.02
C LEU A 158 -6.60 -4.22 10.93
N PHE A 159 -7.12 -3.05 11.25
CA PHE A 159 -8.54 -2.72 11.19
C PHE A 159 -9.09 -2.79 9.76
N ASP A 160 -8.36 -2.25 8.79
CA ASP A 160 -8.75 -2.31 7.37
C ASP A 160 -8.94 -3.75 6.88
N CYS A 161 -8.09 -4.65 7.36
CA CYS A 161 -8.14 -6.06 6.96
C CYS A 161 -9.17 -6.88 7.75
N PHE A 162 -9.29 -6.67 9.05
CA PHE A 162 -10.00 -7.63 9.93
C PHE A 162 -11.27 -7.06 10.58
N GLY A 163 -11.50 -5.76 10.55
CA GLY A 163 -12.64 -5.08 11.15
C GLY A 163 -12.61 -5.11 12.67
N ARG A 164 -12.78 -6.28 13.29
CA ARG A 164 -12.62 -6.45 14.74
C ARG A 164 -11.18 -6.82 15.08
N ILE A 165 -10.56 -6.07 16.00
CA ILE A 165 -9.16 -6.24 16.35
C ILE A 165 -8.90 -6.19 17.85
N PRO A 166 -7.78 -6.79 18.32
CA PRO A 166 -7.31 -6.61 19.70
C PRO A 166 -6.67 -5.23 19.82
N TYR A 167 -7.38 -4.29 20.39
CA TYR A 167 -6.88 -2.93 20.59
C TYR A 167 -6.41 -2.74 22.03
N THR A 168 -5.18 -2.26 22.22
CA THR A 168 -4.63 -1.87 23.52
C THR A 168 -3.65 -0.72 23.36
N GLU A 169 -3.66 0.21 24.31
CA GLU A 169 -2.74 1.35 24.35
C GLU A 169 -1.61 1.15 25.38
N LYS A 170 -1.61 0.07 26.12
CA LYS A 170 -0.65 -0.22 27.17
C LYS A 170 0.15 -1.49 26.87
N PHE A 171 1.44 -1.46 27.15
CA PHE A 171 2.35 -2.56 26.86
C PHE A 171 2.12 -3.79 27.75
N GLU A 172 1.82 -3.60 29.02
CA GLU A 172 1.70 -4.69 30.01
C GLU A 172 0.26 -5.22 30.18
N GLU A 173 -0.71 -4.68 29.48
CA GLU A 173 -2.08 -5.15 29.57
C GLU A 173 -2.30 -6.38 28.70
N ALA A 174 -2.89 -7.42 29.30
CA ALA A 174 -3.42 -8.52 28.52
C ALA A 174 -4.50 -7.99 27.57
N THR A 175 -4.47 -8.43 26.32
CA THR A 175 -5.48 -8.05 25.34
C THR A 175 -6.86 -8.55 25.79
N GLY A 176 -7.81 -7.63 25.91
CA GLY A 176 -9.21 -7.90 26.16
C GLY A 176 -9.93 -8.51 24.94
N PRO A 177 -11.26 -8.49 24.92
CA PRO A 177 -12.04 -8.88 23.76
C PRO A 177 -11.69 -8.02 22.56
N LEU A 178 -11.99 -8.55 21.36
CA LEU A 178 -11.85 -7.77 20.12
C LEU A 178 -12.81 -6.57 20.17
N LEU A 179 -12.31 -5.38 19.85
CA LEU A 179 -13.16 -4.20 19.68
C LEU A 179 -13.95 -4.29 18.36
N GLU A 180 -15.18 -3.82 18.42
CA GLU A 180 -16.03 -3.68 17.24
C GLU A 180 -15.54 -2.53 16.33
N PRO A 181 -15.84 -2.56 15.02
CA PRO A 181 -15.30 -1.60 14.06
C PRO A 181 -15.48 -0.13 14.42
N GLN A 182 -16.65 0.26 14.95
CA GLN A 182 -16.93 1.65 15.34
C GLN A 182 -16.12 2.10 16.55
N ASP A 183 -15.80 1.18 17.47
CA ASP A 183 -14.96 1.49 18.63
C ASP A 183 -13.49 1.65 18.20
N VAL A 184 -13.00 0.73 17.37
CA VAL A 184 -11.63 0.84 16.79
C VAL A 184 -11.48 2.17 16.04
N TRP A 185 -12.44 2.48 15.16
CA TRP A 185 -12.44 3.74 14.42
C TRP A 185 -12.40 4.96 15.34
N SER A 186 -13.21 4.95 16.41
CA SER A 186 -13.31 6.04 17.38
C SER A 186 -11.99 6.26 18.13
N HIS A 187 -11.32 5.19 18.56
CA HIS A 187 -10.00 5.27 19.21
C HIS A 187 -8.93 5.85 18.26
N LEU A 188 -8.89 5.35 17.00
CA LEU A 188 -7.93 5.83 16.02
C LEU A 188 -8.13 7.32 15.73
N VAL A 189 -9.37 7.74 15.51
CA VAL A 189 -9.69 9.15 15.25
C VAL A 189 -9.35 10.03 16.43
N ALA A 190 -9.74 9.63 17.66
CA ALA A 190 -9.45 10.41 18.86
C ALA A 190 -7.93 10.61 19.07
N THR A 191 -7.14 9.53 18.90
CA THR A 191 -5.68 9.58 19.02
C THR A 191 -5.06 10.50 17.97
N LEU A 192 -5.49 10.39 16.73
CA LEU A 192 -4.95 11.20 15.63
C LEU A 192 -5.34 12.67 15.74
N GLU A 193 -6.60 12.98 16.09
CA GLU A 193 -7.06 14.37 16.30
C GLU A 193 -6.33 15.06 17.48
N LYS A 194 -6.01 14.30 18.53
CA LYS A 194 -5.21 14.78 19.66
C LYS A 194 -3.80 15.19 19.23
N ASN A 195 -3.16 14.36 18.40
CA ASN A 195 -1.74 14.52 18.09
C ASN A 195 -1.47 15.39 16.85
N ALA A 196 -2.30 15.31 15.81
CA ALA A 196 -2.03 15.95 14.52
C ALA A 196 -1.70 17.46 14.62
N PRO A 197 -2.37 18.29 15.43
CA PRO A 197 -2.05 19.71 15.52
C PRO A 197 -0.64 20.02 16.02
N ASN A 198 -0.06 19.12 16.81
CA ASN A 198 1.22 19.31 17.50
C ASN A 198 2.40 18.63 16.82
N MET A 199 2.16 17.91 15.71
CA MET A 199 3.21 17.22 14.97
C MET A 199 4.00 18.16 14.07
N ALA A 200 5.21 17.72 13.68
CA ALA A 200 6.10 18.49 12.81
C ALA A 200 5.43 18.82 11.46
N VAL A 201 5.41 20.11 11.12
CA VAL A 201 5.03 20.59 9.79
C VAL A 201 6.26 20.54 8.89
N VAL A 202 6.16 19.83 7.78
CA VAL A 202 7.26 19.67 6.82
C VAL A 202 7.44 20.96 6.02
N ASN A 203 8.70 21.40 5.87
CA ASN A 203 9.10 22.52 5.01
C ASN A 203 10.47 22.19 4.38
N ASP A 204 10.97 23.04 3.50
CA ASP A 204 12.23 22.76 2.80
C ASP A 204 13.44 22.61 3.73
N ALA A 205 13.45 23.28 4.89
CA ALA A 205 14.56 23.23 5.83
C ALA A 205 14.59 21.92 6.66
N ASN A 206 13.43 21.32 6.92
CA ASN A 206 13.32 20.14 7.77
C ASN A 206 12.86 18.86 7.04
N ARG A 207 12.62 18.95 5.73
CA ARG A 207 12.10 17.83 4.91
C ARG A 207 12.97 16.57 5.03
N ALA A 208 14.28 16.69 4.87
CA ALA A 208 15.19 15.56 4.94
C ALA A 208 15.17 14.88 6.33
N ALA A 209 15.07 15.65 7.42
CA ALA A 209 15.02 15.12 8.78
C ALA A 209 13.67 14.45 9.11
N ASN A 210 12.60 14.79 8.38
CA ASN A 210 11.26 14.24 8.58
C ASN A 210 10.86 13.22 7.49
N TYR A 211 11.74 12.96 6.53
CA TYR A 211 11.45 11.98 5.48
C TYR A 211 11.34 10.58 6.06
N GLY A 212 10.30 9.84 5.66
CA GLY A 212 9.99 8.52 6.21
C GLY A 212 9.47 8.51 7.66
N ARG A 213 9.19 9.68 8.26
CA ARG A 213 8.65 9.81 9.62
C ARG A 213 7.18 10.24 9.60
N THR A 214 6.46 9.93 10.68
CA THR A 214 5.09 10.42 10.87
C THR A 214 5.13 11.92 11.20
N THR A 215 4.42 12.69 10.40
CA THR A 215 4.37 14.16 10.46
C THR A 215 2.92 14.65 10.58
N GLN A 216 2.72 15.95 10.69
CA GLN A 216 1.38 16.52 10.65
C GLN A 216 0.63 16.14 9.36
N GLY A 217 1.31 16.20 8.21
CA GLY A 217 0.73 15.80 6.94
C GLY A 217 0.33 14.33 6.91
N PHE A 218 1.14 13.44 7.50
CA PHE A 218 0.78 12.03 7.68
C PHE A 218 -0.49 11.87 8.51
N ALA A 219 -0.55 12.50 9.69
CA ALA A 219 -1.67 12.34 10.61
C ALA A 219 -2.99 12.83 10.00
N TYR A 220 -3.00 14.01 9.35
CA TYR A 220 -4.19 14.51 8.67
C TYR A 220 -4.57 13.68 7.44
N THR A 221 -3.62 13.12 6.70
CA THR A 221 -3.94 12.23 5.56
C THR A 221 -4.58 10.92 6.04
N LEU A 222 -4.06 10.34 7.13
CA LEU A 222 -4.66 9.14 7.74
C LEU A 222 -6.06 9.43 8.31
N LEU A 223 -6.24 10.59 8.97
CA LEU A 223 -7.56 11.06 9.41
C LEU A 223 -8.53 11.21 8.24
N ALA A 224 -8.10 11.84 7.15
CA ALA A 224 -8.93 11.99 5.95
C ALA A 224 -9.38 10.62 5.41
N ARG A 225 -8.47 9.63 5.36
CA ARG A 225 -8.82 8.24 4.96
C ARG A 225 -9.81 7.60 5.94
N LEU A 226 -9.64 7.76 7.25
CA LEU A 226 -10.55 7.22 8.25
C LEU A 226 -11.95 7.84 8.12
N TYR A 227 -12.03 9.16 7.98
CA TYR A 227 -13.29 9.86 7.81
C TYR A 227 -14.00 9.49 6.50
N LEU A 228 -13.27 9.48 5.38
CA LEU A 228 -13.83 9.15 4.07
C LEU A 228 -14.40 7.72 4.04
N ASN A 229 -13.79 6.80 4.79
CA ASN A 229 -14.16 5.39 4.81
C ASN A 229 -15.05 5.00 6.00
N ALA A 230 -15.49 5.92 6.83
CA ALA A 230 -16.23 5.63 8.07
C ALA A 230 -17.47 4.72 7.81
N GLU A 231 -18.30 5.07 6.84
CA GLU A 231 -19.49 4.27 6.49
C GLU A 231 -19.10 2.89 5.94
N GLY A 232 -18.02 2.78 5.16
CA GLY A 232 -17.47 1.52 4.68
C GLY A 232 -16.99 0.59 5.80
N PHE A 233 -16.59 1.14 6.94
CA PHE A 233 -16.29 0.41 8.16
C PHE A 233 -17.56 0.06 8.99
N GLY A 234 -18.71 0.60 8.64
CA GLY A 234 -19.96 0.41 9.39
C GLY A 234 -20.16 1.44 10.50
N CYS A 235 -19.39 2.54 10.46
CA CYS A 235 -19.58 3.66 11.37
C CYS A 235 -20.77 4.52 10.96
N THR A 236 -21.51 4.99 11.95
CA THR A 236 -22.57 6.00 11.82
C THR A 236 -22.34 7.08 12.89
N LEU A 237 -22.92 8.26 12.70
CA LEU A 237 -22.81 9.34 13.69
C LEU A 237 -23.36 8.94 15.07
N ASP A 238 -24.29 7.96 15.09
CA ASP A 238 -24.93 7.49 16.31
C ASP A 238 -24.14 6.39 17.04
N ASN A 239 -23.24 5.65 16.34
CA ASN A 239 -22.52 4.54 16.96
C ASN A 239 -21.03 4.81 17.26
N VAL A 240 -20.48 5.93 16.79
CA VAL A 240 -19.09 6.32 17.08
C VAL A 240 -18.97 7.08 18.40
N PHE A 241 -17.80 7.06 19.00
CA PHE A 241 -17.44 7.76 20.25
C PHE A 241 -18.30 7.38 21.47
N GLN A 242 -18.88 6.17 21.51
CA GLN A 242 -19.67 5.71 22.66
C GLN A 242 -18.79 5.37 23.87
N ASN A 243 -17.55 4.92 23.62
CA ASN A 243 -16.60 4.44 24.63
C ASN A 243 -15.31 5.26 24.67
N VAL A 244 -15.23 6.32 23.90
CA VAL A 244 -14.07 7.20 23.75
C VAL A 244 -14.56 8.64 23.70
N GLU A 245 -13.81 9.57 24.30
CA GLU A 245 -14.13 10.98 24.25
C GLU A 245 -14.13 11.48 22.81
N LYS A 246 -15.20 12.15 22.44
CA LYS A 246 -15.37 12.74 21.10
C LYS A 246 -14.43 13.94 20.96
N PRO A 247 -13.54 13.97 19.93
CA PRO A 247 -12.67 15.12 19.71
C PRO A 247 -13.47 16.41 19.48
N GLU A 248 -13.01 17.53 20.04
CA GLU A 248 -13.63 18.85 19.86
C GLU A 248 -13.69 19.26 18.38
N GLN A 249 -12.69 18.84 17.59
CA GLN A 249 -12.60 19.13 16.16
C GLN A 249 -13.64 18.37 15.33
N PHE A 250 -14.21 17.29 15.86
CA PHE A 250 -15.21 16.50 15.15
C PHE A 250 -16.56 17.23 15.11
N SER A 251 -16.93 17.72 13.94
CA SER A 251 -18.17 18.46 13.69
C SER A 251 -18.85 17.99 12.40
N GLY A 252 -20.16 18.18 12.33
CA GLY A 252 -20.94 17.88 11.13
C GLY A 252 -20.94 16.39 10.74
N SER A 253 -20.59 16.11 9.50
CA SER A 253 -20.55 14.77 8.93
C SER A 253 -19.11 14.22 8.89
N PHE A 254 -18.95 12.92 8.60
CA PHE A 254 -17.65 12.33 8.32
C PHE A 254 -16.95 13.02 7.14
N TYR A 255 -17.73 13.41 6.13
CA TYR A 255 -17.21 14.05 4.93
C TYR A 255 -16.73 15.49 5.18
N ASP A 256 -17.39 16.24 6.08
CA ASP A 256 -16.92 17.56 6.52
C ASP A 256 -15.55 17.46 7.20
N ASN A 257 -15.38 16.47 8.07
CA ASN A 257 -14.10 16.24 8.75
C ASN A 257 -13.02 15.74 7.78
N CYS A 258 -13.38 14.95 6.77
CA CYS A 258 -12.47 14.57 5.70
C CYS A 258 -11.97 15.81 4.94
N VAL A 259 -12.87 16.70 4.53
CA VAL A 259 -12.52 17.97 3.86
C VAL A 259 -11.60 18.81 4.73
N ARG A 260 -11.93 18.99 6.02
CA ARG A 260 -11.09 19.72 6.97
C ARG A 260 -9.67 19.15 7.07
N CYS A 261 -9.53 17.84 7.16
CA CYS A 261 -8.23 17.18 7.22
C CYS A 261 -7.44 17.37 5.93
N CYS A 262 -8.09 17.24 4.77
CA CYS A 262 -7.46 17.53 3.48
C CYS A 262 -7.02 18.99 3.40
N ASP A 263 -7.84 19.94 3.87
CA ASP A 263 -7.51 21.36 3.89
C ASP A 263 -6.29 21.67 4.77
N ASN A 264 -6.14 21.00 5.90
CA ASN A 264 -4.95 21.14 6.74
C ASN A 264 -3.67 20.74 5.98
N VAL A 265 -3.72 19.66 5.18
CA VAL A 265 -2.57 19.26 4.35
C VAL A 265 -2.34 20.23 3.21
N ILE A 266 -3.37 20.63 2.47
CA ILE A 266 -3.28 21.55 1.33
C ILE A 266 -2.74 22.91 1.79
N ASN A 267 -3.32 23.48 2.84
CA ASN A 267 -2.99 24.82 3.33
C ASN A 267 -1.63 24.87 4.05
N SER A 268 -1.05 23.74 4.44
CA SER A 268 0.31 23.69 5.00
C SER A 268 1.36 24.17 4.00
N GLY A 269 1.09 24.04 2.69
CA GLY A 269 2.05 24.35 1.64
C GLY A 269 3.27 23.42 1.61
N SER A 270 3.24 22.34 2.41
CA SER A 270 4.35 21.41 2.56
C SER A 270 4.59 20.53 1.34
N TYR A 271 3.57 20.28 0.55
CA TYR A 271 3.60 19.29 -0.53
C TYR A 271 3.23 19.92 -1.87
N LYS A 272 3.73 19.34 -2.96
CA LYS A 272 3.44 19.76 -4.34
C LYS A 272 3.31 18.54 -5.23
N ILE A 273 2.53 18.67 -6.29
CA ILE A 273 2.43 17.63 -7.32
C ILE A 273 3.69 17.64 -8.19
N GLU A 274 4.28 16.46 -8.37
CA GLU A 274 5.37 16.26 -9.33
C GLU A 274 4.86 16.42 -10.76
N SER A 275 5.61 17.14 -11.56
CA SER A 275 5.27 17.36 -12.98
C SER A 275 5.44 16.10 -13.83
N ASP A 276 6.35 15.22 -13.44
CA ASP A 276 6.50 13.87 -13.99
C ASP A 276 5.87 12.86 -13.02
N TYR A 277 4.84 12.16 -13.48
CA TYR A 277 4.18 11.12 -12.69
C TYR A 277 5.14 10.05 -12.20
N PHE A 278 6.06 9.62 -13.06
CA PHE A 278 6.95 8.49 -12.79
C PHE A 278 8.13 8.86 -11.90
N HIS A 279 8.38 10.15 -11.65
CA HIS A 279 9.37 10.58 -10.67
C HIS A 279 9.05 10.06 -9.27
N ASN A 280 7.76 9.96 -8.92
CA ASN A 280 7.33 9.36 -7.65
C ASN A 280 7.74 7.88 -7.48
N PHE A 281 8.14 7.22 -8.55
CA PHE A 281 8.44 5.78 -8.60
C PHE A 281 9.83 5.49 -9.17
N ALA A 282 10.66 6.52 -9.34
CA ALA A 282 12.04 6.40 -9.77
C ALA A 282 12.89 5.65 -8.72
N LEU A 283 14.06 5.16 -9.11
CA LEU A 283 15.00 4.50 -8.18
C LEU A 283 15.41 5.41 -7.03
N PHE A 284 15.61 6.69 -7.33
CA PHE A 284 15.96 7.71 -6.35
C PHE A 284 14.84 8.75 -6.32
N ASN A 285 13.82 8.49 -5.53
CA ASN A 285 12.59 9.28 -5.44
C ASN A 285 12.36 9.94 -4.08
N GLU A 286 13.40 9.96 -3.25
CA GLU A 286 13.39 10.57 -1.90
C GLU A 286 13.19 12.09 -1.93
N ASP A 287 13.43 12.74 -3.07
CA ASP A 287 13.25 14.17 -3.25
C ASP A 287 11.83 14.55 -3.73
N SER A 288 10.95 13.56 -3.99
CA SER A 288 9.57 13.82 -4.39
C SER A 288 8.85 14.74 -3.40
N LYS A 289 8.36 15.87 -3.91
CA LYS A 289 7.57 16.83 -3.13
C LYS A 289 6.14 16.36 -2.90
N GLU A 290 5.73 15.31 -3.56
CA GLU A 290 4.40 14.71 -3.43
C GLU A 290 4.33 13.71 -2.28
N ALA A 291 5.48 13.14 -1.87
CA ALA A 291 5.57 12.15 -0.81
C ALA A 291 5.20 12.75 0.55
N ILE A 292 4.13 12.25 1.16
CA ILE A 292 3.72 12.59 2.54
C ILE A 292 4.31 11.60 3.53
N PHE A 293 4.32 10.30 3.16
CA PHE A 293 4.97 9.25 3.93
C PHE A 293 5.48 8.15 3.03
N SER A 294 6.72 7.76 3.25
CA SER A 294 7.44 6.76 2.46
C SER A 294 8.03 5.69 3.34
N ILE A 295 8.01 4.45 2.85
CA ILE A 295 8.89 3.40 3.33
C ILE A 295 10.22 3.62 2.64
N VAL A 296 11.26 3.88 3.43
CA VAL A 296 12.59 4.18 2.91
C VAL A 296 13.33 2.89 2.61
N GLU A 297 13.75 2.74 1.36
CA GLU A 297 14.55 1.63 0.87
C GLU A 297 15.97 2.14 0.57
N ASN A 298 16.98 1.66 1.27
CA ASN A 298 18.32 2.23 1.23
C ASN A 298 19.37 1.39 0.49
N GLY A 299 18.93 0.39 -0.27
CA GLY A 299 19.78 -0.48 -1.09
C GLY A 299 20.76 -1.38 -0.34
N LEU A 300 20.87 -1.24 0.98
CA LEU A 300 21.82 -2.01 1.76
C LEU A 300 21.26 -3.39 2.09
N THR A 301 21.96 -4.42 1.67
CA THR A 301 21.69 -5.80 2.04
C THR A 301 22.92 -6.37 2.74
N ASP A 302 22.69 -7.10 3.84
CA ASP A 302 23.77 -7.77 4.55
C ASP A 302 24.09 -9.13 3.92
N ASP A 303 23.10 -9.78 3.31
CA ASP A 303 23.26 -11.07 2.61
C ASP A 303 22.13 -11.24 1.57
N GLU A 304 22.51 -11.32 0.30
CA GLU A 304 21.56 -11.46 -0.83
C GLU A 304 20.83 -12.81 -0.85
N HIS A 305 21.42 -13.84 -0.25
CA HIS A 305 20.89 -15.20 -0.25
C HIS A 305 20.01 -15.48 0.97
N ASP A 306 20.04 -14.63 1.99
CA ASP A 306 19.22 -14.74 3.18
C ASP A 306 18.12 -13.67 3.19
N TYR A 307 16.92 -14.07 2.82
CA TYR A 307 15.74 -13.21 2.79
C TYR A 307 15.50 -12.43 4.10
N SER A 308 15.84 -13.02 5.25
CA SER A 308 15.65 -12.37 6.54
C SER A 308 16.61 -11.19 6.75
N LYS A 309 17.74 -11.17 6.06
CA LYS A 309 18.76 -10.13 6.13
C LYS A 309 18.61 -9.05 5.06
N VAL A 310 17.79 -9.29 4.03
CA VAL A 310 17.52 -8.28 3.02
C VAL A 310 16.73 -7.13 3.63
N LYS A 311 17.29 -5.93 3.55
CA LYS A 311 16.69 -4.72 4.13
C LYS A 311 15.57 -4.16 3.25
N ASN A 312 15.79 -4.10 1.94
CA ASN A 312 14.80 -3.64 0.98
C ASN A 312 13.73 -4.72 0.75
N LYS A 313 12.48 -4.30 0.66
CA LYS A 313 11.34 -5.22 0.48
C LYS A 313 10.51 -4.96 -0.78
N LEU A 314 10.79 -3.89 -1.52
CA LEU A 314 10.08 -3.61 -2.75
C LEU A 314 10.43 -4.63 -3.84
N ARG A 315 9.45 -5.43 -4.22
CA ARG A 315 9.58 -6.48 -5.24
C ARG A 315 8.60 -6.36 -6.39
N ILE A 316 7.73 -5.37 -6.37
CA ILE A 316 6.63 -5.25 -7.33
C ILE A 316 7.11 -5.36 -8.78
N PRO A 317 8.19 -4.68 -9.22
CA PRO A 317 8.71 -4.82 -10.58
C PRO A 317 9.14 -6.26 -10.91
N TYR A 318 9.78 -6.95 -9.98
CA TYR A 318 10.22 -8.33 -10.20
C TYR A 318 9.07 -9.33 -10.22
N ASN A 319 8.05 -9.10 -9.40
CA ASN A 319 6.89 -10.00 -9.32
C ASN A 319 5.98 -9.89 -10.56
N THR A 320 6.00 -8.75 -11.26
CA THR A 320 5.08 -8.50 -12.38
C THR A 320 5.70 -8.76 -13.74
N HIS A 321 6.95 -8.35 -13.96
CA HIS A 321 7.53 -8.45 -15.29
C HIS A 321 7.84 -9.87 -15.72
N HIS A 322 7.68 -10.14 -17.02
CA HIS A 322 8.08 -11.41 -17.63
C HIS A 322 9.60 -11.60 -17.53
N TYR A 323 10.08 -12.81 -17.26
CA TYR A 323 11.50 -13.11 -17.07
C TYR A 323 12.38 -12.68 -18.26
N GLY A 324 11.90 -12.72 -19.49
CA GLY A 324 12.63 -12.22 -20.66
C GLY A 324 12.80 -10.70 -20.74
N ILE A 325 12.10 -9.94 -19.90
CA ILE A 325 12.20 -8.48 -19.91
C ILE A 325 13.55 -7.98 -19.37
N GLN A 326 14.33 -8.85 -18.71
CA GLN A 326 15.72 -8.56 -18.34
C GLN A 326 16.53 -8.05 -19.53
N TYR A 327 16.32 -8.59 -20.74
CA TYR A 327 16.97 -8.16 -21.96
C TYR A 327 16.52 -6.76 -22.39
N TYR A 328 15.30 -6.39 -22.03
CA TYR A 328 14.75 -5.07 -22.26
C TYR A 328 15.36 -4.02 -21.34
N TYR A 329 15.42 -4.29 -20.05
CA TYR A 329 15.99 -3.37 -19.07
C TYR A 329 17.52 -3.44 -19.00
N GLY A 330 18.13 -4.48 -19.54
CA GLY A 330 19.56 -4.74 -19.41
C GLY A 330 19.95 -5.17 -17.99
N THR A 331 18.97 -5.71 -17.23
CA THR A 331 19.23 -6.27 -15.90
C THR A 331 19.80 -7.68 -16.02
N VAL A 332 20.54 -8.11 -15.02
CA VAL A 332 21.08 -9.48 -14.94
C VAL A 332 20.18 -10.42 -14.14
N LEU A 333 19.07 -9.91 -13.62
CA LEU A 333 18.18 -10.65 -12.73
C LEU A 333 16.89 -11.06 -13.42
N ASP A 334 16.48 -12.29 -13.14
CA ASP A 334 15.22 -12.86 -13.62
C ASP A 334 14.03 -12.23 -12.88
N THR A 335 13.08 -11.71 -13.62
CA THR A 335 11.75 -11.36 -13.13
C THR A 335 10.85 -12.58 -13.09
N TRP A 336 9.73 -12.51 -12.35
CA TRP A 336 9.01 -13.73 -11.95
C TRP A 336 7.71 -14.00 -12.71
N ASN A 337 7.31 -13.12 -13.59
CA ASN A 337 6.11 -13.27 -14.42
C ASN A 337 4.81 -13.59 -13.64
N GLY A 338 4.69 -13.11 -12.42
CA GLY A 338 3.57 -13.43 -11.52
C GLY A 338 2.37 -12.51 -11.71
N PHE A 339 2.39 -11.36 -11.04
CA PHE A 339 1.26 -10.42 -11.04
C PHE A 339 1.08 -9.72 -12.38
N CYS A 340 -0.19 -9.54 -12.76
CA CYS A 340 -0.62 -8.78 -13.93
C CYS A 340 -1.94 -8.05 -13.64
N ALA A 341 -2.37 -7.19 -14.55
CA ALA A 341 -3.69 -6.57 -14.47
C ALA A 341 -4.82 -7.60 -14.64
N ARG A 342 -5.97 -7.33 -14.03
CA ARG A 342 -7.23 -7.87 -14.54
C ARG A 342 -7.59 -7.10 -15.82
N PRO A 343 -7.94 -7.78 -16.92
CA PRO A 343 -8.24 -7.08 -18.17
C PRO A 343 -9.34 -6.03 -18.04
N GLU A 344 -10.38 -6.34 -17.28
CA GLU A 344 -11.53 -5.46 -17.07
C GLU A 344 -11.18 -4.18 -16.29
N PHE A 345 -10.16 -4.22 -15.44
CA PHE A 345 -9.69 -3.04 -14.74
C PHE A 345 -9.13 -1.99 -15.71
N LEU A 346 -8.51 -2.42 -16.81
CA LEU A 346 -7.89 -1.51 -17.76
C LEU A 346 -8.90 -0.69 -18.59
N ASP A 347 -10.19 -1.06 -18.55
CA ASP A 347 -11.25 -0.28 -19.20
C ASP A 347 -11.40 1.14 -18.63
N ILE A 348 -10.84 1.42 -17.45
CA ILE A 348 -10.75 2.79 -16.91
C ILE A 348 -9.92 3.73 -17.80
N PHE A 349 -9.08 3.20 -18.68
CA PHE A 349 -8.28 3.95 -19.68
C PHE A 349 -8.89 3.97 -21.07
N LYS A 350 -10.10 3.42 -21.23
CA LYS A 350 -10.77 3.34 -22.54
C LYS A 350 -10.93 4.71 -23.17
N ALA A 351 -10.57 4.80 -24.45
CA ALA A 351 -10.78 6.03 -25.23
C ALA A 351 -12.27 6.31 -25.41
N LYS A 352 -12.65 7.58 -25.38
CA LYS A 352 -14.03 8.02 -25.59
C LYS A 352 -14.55 7.56 -26.96
N GLY A 353 -15.65 6.84 -26.95
CA GLY A 353 -16.26 6.30 -28.18
C GLY A 353 -15.64 5.01 -28.72
N ALA A 354 -14.61 4.47 -28.08
CA ALA A 354 -14.07 3.17 -28.47
C ALA A 354 -15.11 2.07 -28.26
N LYS A 355 -15.19 1.13 -29.20
CA LYS A 355 -16.10 -0.02 -29.10
C LYS A 355 -15.63 -0.95 -27.99
N THR A 356 -16.56 -1.56 -27.26
CA THR A 356 -16.25 -2.58 -26.30
C THR A 356 -15.60 -3.77 -27.02
N LEU A 357 -14.46 -4.21 -26.49
CA LEU A 357 -13.74 -5.38 -26.99
C LEU A 357 -14.37 -6.66 -26.45
N SER A 358 -14.39 -7.69 -27.29
CA SER A 358 -14.67 -9.05 -26.81
C SER A 358 -13.45 -9.62 -26.07
N LYS A 359 -13.64 -10.71 -25.34
CA LYS A 359 -12.50 -11.39 -24.68
C LYS A 359 -11.45 -11.86 -25.67
N ASP A 360 -11.86 -12.29 -26.87
CA ASP A 360 -10.91 -12.71 -27.93
C ASP A 360 -10.11 -11.51 -28.48
N ASP A 361 -10.70 -10.33 -28.50
CA ASP A 361 -10.03 -9.12 -28.96
C ASP A 361 -8.88 -8.69 -28.04
N TRP A 362 -8.90 -9.10 -26.77
CA TRP A 362 -7.83 -8.79 -25.80
C TRP A 362 -6.48 -9.47 -26.13
N PHE A 363 -6.48 -10.43 -27.06
CA PHE A 363 -5.28 -11.10 -27.57
C PHE A 363 -4.83 -10.60 -28.94
N ASP A 364 -5.55 -9.63 -29.51
CA ASP A 364 -5.22 -9.02 -30.80
C ASP A 364 -4.73 -7.58 -30.60
N ASN A 365 -3.41 -7.39 -30.58
CA ASN A 365 -2.80 -6.09 -30.36
C ASN A 365 -3.21 -5.05 -31.40
N SER A 366 -3.60 -5.47 -32.62
CA SER A 366 -4.08 -4.52 -33.64
C SER A 366 -5.41 -3.88 -33.26
N LYS A 367 -6.24 -4.57 -32.47
CA LYS A 367 -7.51 -4.08 -31.95
C LYS A 367 -7.33 -3.23 -30.71
N MET A 368 -6.21 -3.40 -29.99
CA MET A 368 -5.85 -2.56 -28.85
C MET A 368 -5.45 -1.16 -29.27
N LEU A 369 -4.95 -1.00 -30.49
CA LEU A 369 -4.57 0.30 -31.03
C LEU A 369 -5.79 1.22 -31.13
N GLY A 370 -5.76 2.32 -30.40
CA GLY A 370 -6.86 3.28 -30.32
C GLY A 370 -8.05 2.87 -29.43
N TYR A 371 -7.98 1.69 -28.77
CA TYR A 371 -8.95 1.33 -27.75
C TYR A 371 -8.73 2.10 -26.46
N TYR A 372 -7.48 2.24 -26.04
CA TYR A 372 -7.09 3.04 -24.90
C TYR A 372 -6.75 4.47 -25.34
N ASN A 373 -6.97 5.42 -24.45
CA ASN A 373 -6.54 6.80 -24.69
C ASN A 373 -5.01 6.95 -24.51
N THR A 374 -4.50 8.18 -24.63
CA THR A 374 -3.06 8.47 -24.56
C THR A 374 -2.57 8.84 -23.16
N ASP A 375 -3.29 8.46 -22.12
CA ASP A 375 -2.86 8.62 -20.73
C ASP A 375 -1.60 7.79 -20.48
N LEU A 376 -0.55 8.43 -19.99
CA LEU A 376 0.76 7.79 -19.78
C LEU A 376 0.73 6.66 -18.75
N ARG A 377 -0.25 6.66 -17.87
CA ARG A 377 -0.45 5.62 -16.83
C ARG A 377 -1.13 4.37 -17.41
N GLY A 378 -1.78 4.51 -18.58
CA GLY A 378 -2.62 3.51 -19.23
C GLY A 378 -1.85 2.52 -20.13
N PRO A 379 -2.59 1.54 -20.71
CA PRO A 379 -2.01 0.56 -21.61
C PRO A 379 -1.60 1.11 -22.98
N GLY A 380 -0.50 0.60 -23.52
CA GLY A 380 -0.16 0.77 -24.94
C GLY A 380 0.27 2.18 -25.33
N THR A 381 0.57 3.04 -24.37
CA THR A 381 1.04 4.38 -24.69
C THR A 381 2.47 4.31 -25.16
N GLU A 382 2.69 4.39 -26.47
CA GLU A 382 4.00 4.77 -26.99
C GLU A 382 4.36 6.12 -26.38
N LEU A 383 5.49 6.22 -25.70
CA LEU A 383 6.05 7.50 -25.29
C LEU A 383 6.43 8.25 -26.56
N LYS A 384 5.46 8.98 -27.10
CA LYS A 384 5.64 9.77 -28.33
C LYS A 384 6.83 10.69 -28.20
N GLY A 385 7.77 10.57 -29.13
CA GLY A 385 8.93 11.45 -29.20
C GLY A 385 10.16 10.98 -28.43
N THR A 386 10.13 9.85 -27.77
CA THR A 386 11.31 9.19 -27.23
C THR A 386 11.65 7.98 -28.08
N SER A 387 12.95 7.66 -28.21
CA SER A 387 13.41 6.38 -28.77
C SER A 387 13.03 5.18 -27.89
N ASN A 388 12.28 5.43 -26.84
CA ASN A 388 11.85 4.46 -25.84
C ASN A 388 10.37 4.15 -26.11
N LYS A 389 10.11 3.25 -27.06
CA LYS A 389 8.76 2.80 -27.41
C LYS A 389 8.11 1.93 -26.33
N ASN A 390 8.78 1.75 -25.20
CA ASN A 390 8.31 0.87 -24.16
C ASN A 390 7.69 1.66 -23.03
N ASN A 391 6.53 1.30 -22.79
CA ASN A 391 5.48 1.93 -22.07
C ASN A 391 5.75 1.98 -20.57
N TRP A 392 5.86 3.16 -20.05
CA TRP A 392 5.53 3.39 -18.66
C TRP A 392 4.02 3.14 -18.45
N GLY A 393 3.61 2.90 -17.23
CA GLY A 393 2.24 2.56 -16.91
C GLY A 393 1.94 1.08 -17.15
N TRP A 394 0.79 0.77 -17.72
CA TRP A 394 0.42 -0.61 -18.01
C TRP A 394 1.06 -1.08 -19.31
N PHE A 395 2.03 -1.95 -19.19
CA PHE A 395 2.78 -2.48 -20.31
C PHE A 395 1.99 -3.56 -21.07
N VAL A 396 1.75 -3.33 -22.36
CA VAL A 396 1.12 -4.26 -23.31
C VAL A 396 1.80 -4.14 -24.68
N GLY A 397 1.66 -5.16 -25.51
CA GLY A 397 2.17 -5.16 -26.86
C GLY A 397 3.57 -5.73 -27.01
N GLN A 398 4.21 -5.43 -28.11
CA GLN A 398 5.53 -5.95 -28.48
C GLN A 398 6.60 -5.42 -27.53
N VAL A 399 7.40 -6.32 -26.99
CA VAL A 399 8.60 -5.98 -26.25
C VAL A 399 9.75 -5.75 -27.21
N ASN A 400 10.37 -4.59 -27.14
CA ASN A 400 11.55 -4.27 -27.94
C ASN A 400 12.79 -4.21 -27.05
N LYS A 401 13.97 -4.40 -27.63
CA LYS A 401 15.23 -4.15 -26.94
C LYS A 401 15.30 -2.67 -26.56
N LYS A 402 15.74 -2.37 -25.36
CA LYS A 402 15.80 -1.02 -24.82
C LYS A 402 16.46 -0.02 -25.78
N GLY A 403 15.78 1.10 -26.03
CA GLY A 403 16.27 2.18 -26.89
C GLY A 403 16.37 1.83 -28.36
N SER A 404 15.69 0.75 -28.81
CA SER A 404 15.70 0.35 -30.21
C SER A 404 14.30 -0.06 -30.69
N GLU A 405 14.13 -0.16 -32.02
CA GLU A 405 12.95 -0.75 -32.64
C GLU A 405 13.11 -2.28 -32.86
N THR A 406 14.21 -2.87 -32.38
CA THR A 406 14.48 -4.29 -32.54
C THR A 406 13.56 -5.08 -31.63
N GLU A 407 12.71 -5.91 -32.20
CA GLU A 407 11.83 -6.83 -31.49
C GLU A 407 12.64 -7.81 -30.63
N LEU A 408 12.16 -8.08 -29.43
CA LEU A 408 12.71 -9.10 -28.57
C LEU A 408 12.00 -10.42 -28.86
N TYR A 409 12.79 -11.45 -29.10
CA TYR A 409 12.34 -12.82 -29.24
C TYR A 409 12.91 -13.62 -28.08
N LEU A 410 12.04 -14.34 -27.37
CA LEU A 410 12.46 -15.25 -26.30
C LEU A 410 12.62 -16.66 -26.89
N ASP A 411 13.80 -17.21 -26.73
CA ASP A 411 14.15 -18.56 -27.24
C ASP A 411 13.38 -19.68 -26.54
N GLU A 412 12.70 -19.38 -25.43
CA GLU A 412 12.20 -20.40 -24.51
C GLU A 412 10.77 -20.88 -24.83
N ASP A 413 10.00 -20.13 -25.62
CA ASP A 413 8.59 -20.48 -25.86
C ASP A 413 8.34 -21.28 -27.15
N VAL A 414 9.29 -22.03 -27.65
CA VAL A 414 9.21 -22.93 -28.82
C VAL A 414 10.06 -22.44 -29.98
N VAL A 415 11.33 -22.76 -29.96
CA VAL A 415 12.10 -22.88 -31.17
C VAL A 415 11.67 -24.21 -31.83
N ASP A 416 10.80 -24.12 -32.81
CA ASP A 416 10.53 -25.26 -33.67
C ASP A 416 11.19 -25.07 -35.06
N LYS A 417 11.10 -26.12 -35.92
CA LYS A 417 11.68 -26.06 -37.27
C LYS A 417 11.08 -24.94 -38.12
N ASP A 418 9.86 -24.54 -37.80
CA ASP A 418 9.07 -23.57 -38.58
C ASP A 418 9.20 -22.16 -38.01
N ASN A 419 9.75 -22.01 -36.78
CA ASN A 419 10.01 -20.72 -36.17
C ASN A 419 11.43 -20.64 -35.56
N PRO A 420 12.47 -20.53 -36.40
CA PRO A 420 13.87 -20.58 -35.97
C PRO A 420 14.31 -19.31 -35.21
N LYS A 421 13.47 -18.25 -35.17
CA LYS A 421 13.73 -17.01 -34.45
C LYS A 421 13.08 -16.97 -33.06
N GLY A 422 12.31 -18.03 -32.69
CA GLY A 422 11.48 -18.00 -31.51
C GLY A 422 10.18 -17.20 -31.70
N THR A 423 9.38 -17.11 -30.65
CA THR A 423 8.13 -16.35 -30.66
C THR A 423 8.39 -14.88 -30.26
N PRO A 424 7.84 -13.89 -30.98
CA PRO A 424 7.92 -12.50 -30.52
C PRO A 424 7.33 -12.34 -29.11
N THR A 425 8.02 -11.60 -28.27
CA THR A 425 7.54 -11.30 -26.92
C THR A 425 6.47 -10.24 -26.99
N VAL A 426 5.21 -10.64 -26.98
CA VAL A 426 4.03 -9.77 -27.08
C VAL A 426 3.18 -9.92 -25.84
N ILE A 427 3.16 -8.91 -24.98
CA ILE A 427 2.31 -8.93 -23.78
C ILE A 427 0.87 -8.63 -24.18
N HIS A 428 -0.04 -9.53 -23.84
CA HIS A 428 -1.47 -9.37 -24.11
C HIS A 428 -2.19 -8.69 -22.96
N VAL A 429 -3.29 -8.00 -23.24
CA VAL A 429 -4.22 -7.52 -22.21
C VAL A 429 -4.97 -8.67 -21.58
N GLY A 430 -5.40 -9.64 -22.42
CA GLY A 430 -6.18 -10.79 -22.01
C GLY A 430 -5.42 -11.78 -21.13
N VAL A 431 -6.18 -12.55 -20.35
CA VAL A 431 -5.72 -13.74 -19.63
C VAL A 431 -6.55 -14.91 -20.12
N SER A 432 -5.90 -15.83 -20.83
CA SER A 432 -6.56 -16.94 -21.54
C SER A 432 -7.17 -17.97 -20.59
N SER A 433 -6.58 -18.15 -19.41
CA SER A 433 -7.04 -19.10 -18.41
C SER A 433 -6.63 -18.66 -17.00
N LEU A 434 -7.49 -18.90 -16.02
CA LEU A 434 -7.15 -18.67 -14.61
C LEU A 434 -6.27 -19.77 -14.01
N THR A 435 -6.16 -20.91 -14.65
CA THR A 435 -5.43 -22.08 -14.13
C THR A 435 -4.27 -22.53 -15.01
N ASN A 436 -4.18 -22.02 -16.23
CA ASN A 436 -3.14 -22.35 -17.18
C ASN A 436 -3.05 -21.28 -18.29
N ALA A 437 -2.67 -20.07 -17.90
CA ALA A 437 -2.53 -18.94 -18.81
C ALA A 437 -1.27 -19.08 -19.70
N HIS A 438 -1.21 -18.37 -20.81
CA HIS A 438 0.02 -18.24 -21.60
C HIS A 438 1.02 -17.32 -20.89
N ASN A 439 2.31 -17.49 -21.19
CA ASN A 439 3.39 -16.75 -20.53
C ASN A 439 3.27 -15.22 -20.70
N PHE A 440 2.74 -14.77 -21.83
CA PHE A 440 2.60 -13.35 -22.15
C PHE A 440 1.24 -12.76 -21.80
N ASP A 441 0.35 -13.52 -21.19
CA ASP A 441 -0.99 -13.05 -20.82
C ASP A 441 -0.97 -12.04 -19.67
N GLY A 442 -1.85 -11.06 -19.78
CA GLY A 442 -2.09 -10.02 -18.80
C GLY A 442 -1.08 -8.85 -18.85
N ALA A 443 -1.57 -7.63 -18.84
CA ALA A 443 -0.73 -6.43 -18.81
C ALA A 443 0.15 -6.39 -17.55
N ARG A 444 1.36 -5.86 -17.69
CA ARG A 444 2.33 -5.70 -16.60
C ARG A 444 2.40 -4.24 -16.17
N LEU A 445 2.47 -4.00 -14.87
CA LEU A 445 2.60 -2.62 -14.38
C LEU A 445 4.07 -2.18 -14.37
N ASN A 446 4.43 -1.29 -15.29
CA ASN A 446 5.73 -0.65 -15.38
C ASN A 446 5.66 0.76 -14.76
N LYS A 447 5.47 0.80 -13.45
CA LYS A 447 5.31 2.03 -12.68
C LYS A 447 6.57 2.36 -11.87
N TRP A 448 7.07 1.38 -11.13
CA TRP A 448 8.32 1.50 -10.39
C TRP A 448 9.50 1.21 -11.33
N GLU A 449 10.48 2.11 -11.35
CA GLU A 449 11.69 1.92 -12.13
C GLU A 449 12.47 0.70 -11.62
N MET A 450 12.92 -0.15 -12.55
CA MET A 450 13.76 -1.30 -12.20
C MET A 450 15.22 -0.90 -12.06
N ASP A 451 15.88 -1.38 -11.02
CA ASP A 451 17.32 -1.28 -10.90
C ASP A 451 18.02 -2.12 -11.99
N LYS A 452 18.78 -1.43 -12.83
CA LYS A 452 19.53 -2.04 -13.95
C LYS A 452 20.86 -2.60 -13.53
N THR A 453 21.39 -2.11 -12.41
CA THR A 453 22.68 -2.49 -11.86
C THR A 453 22.54 -3.56 -10.79
N GLY A 454 21.29 -3.83 -10.40
CA GLY A 454 20.94 -4.60 -9.23
C GLY A 454 21.45 -6.03 -9.28
N THR A 455 22.22 -6.36 -8.27
CA THR A 455 22.61 -7.72 -7.94
C THR A 455 21.44 -8.46 -7.25
N TYR A 456 20.36 -7.72 -6.90
CA TYR A 456 19.31 -8.19 -6.01
C TYR A 456 17.90 -8.00 -6.60
N LYS A 457 16.98 -8.90 -6.25
CA LYS A 457 15.56 -8.87 -6.64
C LYS A 457 14.74 -7.87 -5.82
N TYR A 458 15.36 -6.82 -5.32
CA TYR A 458 14.77 -5.79 -4.48
C TYR A 458 15.17 -4.42 -5.02
N CYS A 459 14.18 -3.56 -5.15
CA CYS A 459 14.40 -2.21 -5.67
C CYS A 459 14.75 -1.23 -4.56
N GLU A 460 15.46 -0.18 -4.93
CA GLU A 460 15.83 0.92 -4.04
C GLU A 460 14.80 2.05 -4.03
N ASN A 461 13.78 1.96 -4.86
CA ASN A 461 12.69 2.94 -4.88
C ASN A 461 12.01 3.00 -3.53
N ASP A 462 11.88 4.15 -2.94
CA ASP A 462 11.04 4.35 -1.79
C ASP A 462 9.57 4.14 -2.15
N PHE A 463 8.84 3.46 -1.29
CA PHE A 463 7.42 3.23 -1.50
C PHE A 463 6.58 4.30 -0.79
N HIS A 464 5.98 5.20 -1.56
CA HIS A 464 5.13 6.25 -1.02
C HIS A 464 3.77 5.69 -0.63
N ILE A 465 3.50 5.57 0.69
CA ILE A 465 2.22 5.11 1.23
C ILE A 465 1.15 6.20 1.12
N PHE A 466 1.55 7.44 1.35
CA PHE A 466 0.70 8.62 1.22
C PHE A 466 1.33 9.63 0.28
N ARG A 467 0.60 10.01 -0.75
CA ARG A 467 0.97 11.06 -1.71
C ARG A 467 -0.04 12.20 -1.71
N TYR A 468 0.41 13.40 -2.01
CA TYR A 468 -0.43 14.59 -2.05
C TYR A 468 -1.58 14.49 -3.06
N ALA A 469 -1.39 13.74 -4.15
CA ALA A 469 -2.46 13.40 -5.09
C ALA A 469 -3.67 12.75 -4.40
N ASP A 470 -3.44 11.86 -3.41
CA ASP A 470 -4.53 11.21 -2.67
C ASP A 470 -5.35 12.23 -1.86
N VAL A 471 -4.69 13.20 -1.26
CA VAL A 471 -5.38 14.27 -0.50
C VAL A 471 -6.31 15.08 -1.39
N LEU A 472 -5.86 15.43 -2.60
CA LEU A 472 -6.67 16.20 -3.56
C LEU A 472 -7.90 15.39 -4.01
N TRP A 473 -7.72 14.12 -4.35
CA TRP A 473 -8.82 13.26 -4.76
C TRP A 473 -9.76 12.89 -3.61
N MET A 474 -9.25 12.69 -2.39
CA MET A 474 -10.09 12.47 -1.20
C MET A 474 -10.99 13.69 -0.91
N LYS A 475 -10.46 14.90 -1.05
CA LYS A 475 -11.26 16.13 -0.86
C LYS A 475 -12.37 16.22 -1.90
N ILE A 476 -12.08 15.99 -3.18
CA ILE A 476 -13.09 16.00 -4.25
C ILE A 476 -14.19 14.96 -3.95
N GLU A 477 -13.80 13.73 -3.60
CA GLU A 477 -14.74 12.67 -3.27
C GLU A 477 -15.61 13.05 -2.05
N ALA A 478 -15.00 13.58 -0.98
CA ALA A 478 -15.73 13.98 0.21
C ALA A 478 -16.77 15.08 -0.08
N VAL A 479 -16.42 16.06 -0.92
CA VAL A 479 -17.36 17.11 -1.37
C VAL A 479 -18.52 16.51 -2.18
N LEU A 480 -18.23 15.60 -3.12
CA LEU A 480 -19.27 14.91 -3.91
C LEU A 480 -20.19 14.03 -3.05
N ARG A 481 -19.71 13.56 -1.90
CA ARG A 481 -20.51 12.83 -0.90
C ARG A 481 -21.29 13.74 0.06
N GLY A 482 -21.24 15.05 -0.14
CA GLY A 482 -21.96 16.04 0.68
C GLY A 482 -21.12 16.72 1.76
N GLY A 483 -19.81 16.57 1.74
CA GLY A 483 -18.89 17.33 2.58
C GLY A 483 -18.87 18.83 2.23
N ALA A 484 -18.42 19.65 3.15
CA ALA A 484 -18.39 21.11 3.02
C ALA A 484 -17.50 21.57 1.83
N GLY A 485 -17.91 22.66 1.18
CA GLY A 485 -17.16 23.29 0.09
C GLY A 485 -17.68 22.93 -1.30
N SER A 486 -16.81 23.05 -2.29
CA SER A 486 -17.13 22.74 -3.71
C SER A 486 -15.96 22.03 -4.39
N VAL A 487 -16.22 21.27 -5.43
CA VAL A 487 -15.18 20.62 -6.25
C VAL A 487 -14.24 21.69 -6.81
N SER A 488 -14.76 22.85 -7.21
CA SER A 488 -13.95 23.97 -7.71
C SER A 488 -12.94 24.52 -6.69
N SER A 489 -13.14 24.30 -5.40
CA SER A 489 -12.13 24.65 -4.39
C SER A 489 -10.83 23.85 -4.54
N VAL A 490 -10.85 22.74 -5.26
CA VAL A 490 -9.69 21.92 -5.57
C VAL A 490 -9.24 22.13 -7.03
N THR A 491 -10.18 22.08 -7.99
CA THR A 491 -9.86 22.13 -9.42
C THR A 491 -9.23 23.46 -9.86
N THR A 492 -9.41 24.53 -9.10
CA THR A 492 -8.75 25.83 -9.33
C THR A 492 -7.30 25.91 -8.83
N LEU A 493 -6.85 24.95 -8.00
CA LEU A 493 -5.48 24.93 -7.50
C LEU A 493 -4.48 24.64 -8.64
N GLY A 494 -3.31 25.30 -8.57
CA GLY A 494 -2.21 25.03 -9.50
C GLY A 494 -1.73 23.58 -9.44
N ASP A 495 -1.64 23.03 -8.24
CA ASP A 495 -1.28 21.61 -8.01
C ASP A 495 -2.28 20.66 -8.65
N PHE A 496 -3.59 20.95 -8.59
CA PHE A 496 -4.58 20.10 -9.24
C PHE A 496 -4.44 20.12 -10.77
N ARG A 497 -4.18 21.30 -11.37
CA ARG A 497 -3.92 21.40 -12.80
C ARG A 497 -2.66 20.64 -13.21
N ALA A 498 -1.61 20.69 -12.39
CA ALA A 498 -0.41 19.88 -12.59
C ALA A 498 -0.73 18.37 -12.50
N LEU A 499 -1.56 17.95 -11.53
CA LEU A 499 -1.98 16.56 -11.33
C LEU A 499 -2.66 15.97 -12.58
N ILE A 500 -3.62 16.67 -13.18
CA ILE A 500 -4.32 16.17 -14.37
C ILE A 500 -3.47 16.29 -15.63
N SER A 501 -2.67 17.35 -15.74
CA SER A 501 -1.83 17.60 -16.93
C SER A 501 -0.73 16.56 -17.11
N ARG A 502 -0.10 16.08 -16.02
CA ARG A 502 1.01 15.15 -16.10
C ARG A 502 0.64 13.81 -16.75
N SER A 503 -0.63 13.40 -16.64
CA SER A 503 -1.14 12.18 -17.27
C SER A 503 -1.11 12.22 -18.80
N PHE A 504 -1.05 13.41 -19.37
CA PHE A 504 -0.97 13.67 -20.82
C PHE A 504 0.23 14.58 -21.15
N ALA A 505 1.34 14.45 -20.44
CA ALA A 505 2.48 15.37 -20.50
C ALA A 505 3.08 15.55 -21.92
N TYR A 506 2.86 14.61 -22.83
CA TYR A 506 3.33 14.71 -24.23
C TYR A 506 2.32 15.34 -25.19
N ASP A 507 1.11 15.68 -24.72
CA ASP A 507 0.15 16.43 -25.52
C ASP A 507 0.53 17.92 -25.51
N PRO A 508 0.36 18.65 -26.64
CA PRO A 508 0.61 20.10 -26.68
C PRO A 508 -0.22 20.91 -25.68
N VAL A 509 -1.40 20.40 -25.29
CA VAL A 509 -2.30 21.03 -24.29
C VAL A 509 -2.78 19.98 -23.30
N PRO A 510 -1.92 19.53 -22.35
CA PRO A 510 -2.16 18.36 -21.53
C PRO A 510 -3.46 18.43 -20.69
N GLU A 511 -3.80 19.60 -20.13
CA GLU A 511 -5.04 19.78 -19.36
C GLU A 511 -6.27 19.56 -20.23
N GLN A 512 -6.24 20.05 -21.49
CA GLN A 512 -7.33 19.84 -22.44
C GLN A 512 -7.43 18.37 -22.84
N ALA A 513 -6.29 17.72 -23.10
CA ALA A 513 -6.26 16.29 -23.41
C ALA A 513 -6.88 15.43 -22.29
N PHE A 514 -6.62 15.78 -21.02
CA PHE A 514 -7.28 15.14 -19.89
C PHE A 514 -8.80 15.33 -19.92
N LYS A 515 -9.26 16.57 -20.14
CA LYS A 515 -10.70 16.89 -20.24
C LYS A 515 -11.37 16.21 -21.43
N ASP A 516 -10.70 16.09 -22.54
CA ASP A 516 -11.21 15.40 -23.74
C ASP A 516 -11.36 13.89 -23.49
N ALA A 517 -10.42 13.30 -22.75
CA ALA A 517 -10.43 11.87 -22.42
C ALA A 517 -11.47 11.54 -21.36
N TYR A 518 -11.58 12.33 -20.30
CA TYR A 518 -12.30 11.97 -19.08
C TYR A 518 -13.43 12.93 -18.68
N GLY A 519 -13.54 14.07 -19.32
CA GLY A 519 -14.52 15.11 -18.98
C GLY A 519 -13.98 16.16 -18.01
N ASP A 520 -14.80 17.18 -17.77
CA ASP A 520 -14.48 18.24 -16.81
C ASP A 520 -14.78 17.77 -15.38
N VAL A 521 -13.76 17.81 -14.51
CA VAL A 521 -13.85 17.31 -13.12
C VAL A 521 -14.94 18.02 -12.32
N ASP A 522 -15.26 19.28 -12.61
CA ASP A 522 -16.34 20.01 -11.95
C ASP A 522 -17.73 19.40 -12.23
N SER A 523 -17.85 18.54 -13.26
CA SER A 523 -19.08 17.80 -13.60
C SER A 523 -19.03 16.31 -13.27
N TRP A 524 -17.98 15.83 -12.64
CA TRP A 524 -17.78 14.42 -12.37
C TRP A 524 -18.78 13.87 -11.34
N THR A 525 -19.07 12.60 -11.51
CA THR A 525 -19.76 11.76 -10.53
C THR A 525 -18.76 11.03 -9.64
N LEU A 526 -19.26 10.37 -8.62
CA LEU A 526 -18.44 9.48 -7.78
C LEU A 526 -17.78 8.37 -8.60
N ASP A 527 -18.46 7.82 -9.63
CA ASP A 527 -17.88 6.77 -10.48
C ASP A 527 -16.68 7.26 -11.30
N ASP A 528 -16.69 8.52 -11.71
CA ASP A 528 -15.56 9.15 -12.42
C ASP A 528 -14.36 9.29 -11.47
N VAL A 529 -14.61 9.67 -10.22
CA VAL A 529 -13.56 9.74 -9.17
C VAL A 529 -13.00 8.35 -8.87
N LEU A 530 -13.85 7.32 -8.76
CA LEU A 530 -13.40 5.94 -8.52
C LEU A 530 -12.51 5.43 -9.68
N ALA A 531 -12.87 5.78 -10.93
CA ALA A 531 -12.07 5.43 -12.10
C ALA A 531 -10.72 6.15 -12.07
N GLU A 532 -10.70 7.46 -11.77
CA GLU A 532 -9.46 8.22 -11.68
C GLU A 532 -8.56 7.76 -10.55
N ARG A 533 -9.11 7.46 -9.38
CA ARG A 533 -8.33 6.89 -8.29
C ARG A 533 -7.71 5.54 -8.71
N GLY A 534 -8.40 4.73 -9.49
CA GLY A 534 -7.84 3.51 -10.09
C GLY A 534 -6.68 3.80 -11.04
N ARG A 535 -6.77 4.86 -11.89
CA ARG A 535 -5.70 5.27 -12.79
C ARG A 535 -4.48 5.79 -12.04
N GLU A 536 -4.70 6.67 -11.08
CA GLU A 536 -3.65 7.35 -10.31
C GLU A 536 -2.92 6.39 -9.36
N PHE A 537 -3.66 5.56 -8.63
CA PHE A 537 -3.14 4.75 -7.53
C PHE A 537 -3.07 3.26 -7.84
N SER A 538 -2.97 2.86 -9.12
CA SER A 538 -2.78 1.45 -9.49
C SER A 538 -1.68 0.81 -8.66
N TRP A 539 -2.02 -0.24 -7.92
CA TRP A 539 -1.14 -1.00 -7.03
C TRP A 539 -0.52 -0.23 -5.85
N GLU A 540 -1.11 0.90 -5.46
CA GLU A 540 -0.69 1.66 -4.27
C GLU A 540 -1.59 1.38 -3.03
N MET A 541 -2.16 0.21 -2.91
CA MET A 541 -2.91 -0.29 -1.74
C MET A 541 -4.22 0.47 -1.43
N THR A 542 -4.77 1.26 -2.36
CA THR A 542 -5.99 2.05 -2.13
C THR A 542 -7.25 1.37 -2.67
N ARG A 543 -7.12 0.63 -3.79
CA ARG A 543 -8.24 0.18 -4.61
C ARG A 543 -9.25 -0.69 -3.87
N ARG A 544 -8.79 -1.64 -3.04
CA ARG A 544 -9.68 -2.51 -2.27
C ARG A 544 -10.63 -1.71 -1.38
N ARG A 545 -10.10 -0.74 -0.63
CA ARG A 545 -10.89 0.11 0.27
C ARG A 545 -11.82 1.03 -0.51
N ASP A 546 -11.37 1.56 -1.63
CA ASP A 546 -12.21 2.34 -2.54
C ASP A 546 -13.41 1.51 -3.01
N LEU A 547 -13.20 0.29 -3.49
CA LEU A 547 -14.28 -0.59 -3.94
C LEU A 547 -15.28 -0.93 -2.82
N ILE A 548 -14.81 -1.13 -1.58
CA ILE A 548 -15.68 -1.37 -0.41
C ILE A 548 -16.54 -0.14 -0.15
N ARG A 549 -15.95 1.06 -0.14
CA ARG A 549 -16.66 2.33 0.09
C ARG A 549 -17.72 2.64 -0.98
N TYR A 550 -17.47 2.18 -2.21
CA TYR A 550 -18.39 2.35 -3.36
C TYR A 550 -19.37 1.19 -3.52
N ASP A 551 -19.39 0.23 -2.60
CA ASP A 551 -20.21 -1.00 -2.68
C ASP A 551 -19.98 -1.82 -3.96
N LYS A 552 -18.77 -1.75 -4.51
CA LYS A 552 -18.38 -2.46 -5.74
C LYS A 552 -17.45 -3.66 -5.50
N TYR A 553 -17.00 -3.86 -4.27
CA TYR A 553 -16.07 -4.93 -3.95
C TYR A 553 -16.60 -6.34 -4.24
N ASN A 554 -17.89 -6.57 -3.95
CA ASN A 554 -18.54 -7.87 -4.18
C ASN A 554 -18.93 -8.13 -5.64
N SER A 555 -18.75 -7.15 -6.53
CA SER A 555 -19.06 -7.26 -7.97
C SER A 555 -17.83 -7.53 -8.84
N ILE A 556 -16.66 -7.80 -8.25
CA ILE A 556 -15.42 -8.10 -8.97
C ILE A 556 -15.62 -9.33 -9.86
N GLN A 557 -15.25 -9.23 -11.13
CA GLN A 557 -15.69 -10.15 -12.18
C GLN A 557 -15.23 -11.59 -11.99
N TYR A 558 -14.00 -11.86 -11.54
CA TYR A 558 -13.51 -13.22 -11.35
C TYR A 558 -13.97 -13.90 -10.06
N VAL A 559 -14.79 -13.20 -9.27
CA VAL A 559 -15.41 -13.77 -8.07
C VAL A 559 -16.68 -14.49 -8.49
N THR A 560 -16.59 -15.79 -8.74
CA THR A 560 -17.71 -16.60 -9.26
C THR A 560 -18.47 -17.35 -8.17
N ASP A 561 -17.84 -17.58 -7.02
CA ASP A 561 -18.46 -18.28 -5.89
C ASP A 561 -19.48 -17.37 -5.19
N ALA A 562 -20.70 -17.86 -4.99
CA ALA A 562 -21.76 -17.15 -4.30
C ALA A 562 -21.38 -16.80 -2.84
N LYS A 563 -20.58 -17.66 -2.18
CA LYS A 563 -20.05 -17.39 -0.83
C LYS A 563 -19.02 -16.26 -0.84
N ALA A 564 -18.18 -16.20 -1.86
CA ALA A 564 -17.18 -15.15 -2.01
C ALA A 564 -17.83 -13.76 -2.25
N LYS A 565 -19.04 -13.70 -2.78
CA LYS A 565 -19.79 -12.46 -3.00
C LYS A 565 -20.55 -11.93 -1.78
N GLN A 566 -20.41 -12.58 -0.62
CA GLN A 566 -21.06 -12.10 0.60
C GLN A 566 -20.37 -10.85 1.14
N ALA A 567 -21.17 -9.95 1.74
CA ALA A 567 -20.65 -8.71 2.33
C ALA A 567 -19.56 -8.93 3.40
N VAL A 568 -19.56 -10.11 4.03
CA VAL A 568 -18.54 -10.50 5.00
C VAL A 568 -17.12 -10.50 4.39
N ARG A 569 -16.98 -10.76 3.10
CA ARG A 569 -15.70 -10.78 2.40
C ARG A 569 -14.96 -9.44 2.39
N LYS A 570 -15.62 -8.35 2.78
CA LYS A 570 -14.93 -7.07 3.00
C LYS A 570 -13.90 -7.14 4.13
N TRP A 571 -13.97 -8.13 5.03
CA TRP A 571 -12.94 -8.43 6.02
C TRP A 571 -12.39 -9.83 5.84
N PHE A 572 -11.14 -10.01 6.23
CA PHE A 572 -10.51 -11.31 6.27
C PHE A 572 -10.84 -12.04 7.57
N PRO A 573 -10.76 -13.38 7.57
CA PRO A 573 -10.89 -14.13 8.81
C PRO A 573 -9.69 -13.90 9.72
N ILE A 574 -9.91 -13.91 11.02
CA ILE A 574 -8.81 -13.92 11.99
C ILE A 574 -8.01 -15.21 11.79
N PRO A 575 -6.65 -15.13 11.71
CA PRO A 575 -5.82 -16.31 11.46
C PRO A 575 -6.05 -17.42 12.47
N TYR A 576 -6.14 -18.67 12.01
CA TYR A 576 -6.37 -19.84 12.86
C TYR A 576 -5.38 -19.92 14.02
N SER A 577 -4.09 -19.76 13.74
CA SER A 577 -3.02 -19.81 14.75
C SER A 577 -3.12 -18.72 15.82
N VAL A 578 -3.80 -17.63 15.53
CA VAL A 578 -4.07 -16.53 16.47
C VAL A 578 -5.25 -16.87 17.36
N LEU A 579 -6.35 -17.34 16.76
CA LEU A 579 -7.52 -17.76 17.55
C LEU A 579 -7.22 -18.93 18.49
N GLU A 580 -6.32 -19.83 18.11
CA GLU A 580 -5.92 -20.93 18.99
C GLU A 580 -5.23 -20.47 20.26
N LYS A 581 -4.54 -19.34 20.21
CA LYS A 581 -3.82 -18.72 21.34
C LYS A 581 -4.67 -17.71 22.11
N SER A 582 -5.92 -17.50 21.74
CA SER A 582 -6.83 -16.59 22.45
C SER A 582 -6.96 -16.98 23.90
N LEU A 583 -6.98 -16.00 24.80
CA LEU A 583 -7.26 -16.19 26.21
C LEU A 583 -8.63 -16.85 26.41
N ILE A 584 -8.79 -17.54 27.53
CA ILE A 584 -10.05 -18.16 27.93
C ILE A 584 -10.68 -17.25 28.99
N ASP A 585 -11.93 -16.92 28.82
CA ASP A 585 -12.74 -16.25 29.85
C ASP A 585 -12.94 -17.22 31.02
N GLU A 586 -12.46 -16.85 32.17
CA GLU A 586 -12.51 -17.71 33.40
C GLU A 586 -13.94 -18.01 33.86
N LYS A 587 -14.92 -17.15 33.54
CA LYS A 587 -16.32 -17.31 33.93
C LYS A 587 -17.08 -18.25 33.01
N THR A 588 -16.78 -18.17 31.71
CA THR A 588 -17.53 -18.92 30.67
C THR A 588 -16.78 -20.17 30.19
N GLY A 589 -15.47 -20.24 30.40
CA GLY A 589 -14.61 -21.31 29.90
C GLY A 589 -14.43 -21.25 28.36
N GLN A 590 -14.86 -20.17 27.70
CA GLN A 590 -14.78 -20.00 26.28
C GLN A 590 -13.63 -19.06 25.88
N LYS A 591 -13.13 -19.19 24.66
CA LYS A 591 -12.15 -18.24 24.11
C LYS A 591 -12.78 -16.84 24.04
N ILE A 592 -12.03 -15.82 24.48
CA ILE A 592 -12.51 -14.43 24.43
C ILE A 592 -12.56 -13.88 23.00
N TRP A 593 -11.76 -14.44 22.08
CA TRP A 593 -11.78 -14.05 20.68
C TRP A 593 -12.60 -15.05 19.86
N THR A 594 -13.54 -14.53 19.10
CA THR A 594 -14.36 -15.27 18.17
C THR A 594 -13.98 -14.91 16.73
N GLN A 595 -14.18 -15.84 15.80
CA GLN A 595 -13.90 -15.61 14.38
C GLN A 595 -14.71 -14.43 13.82
N THR A 596 -14.20 -13.81 12.77
CA THR A 596 -14.93 -12.79 12.00
C THR A 596 -16.28 -13.38 11.55
N PRO A 597 -17.40 -12.66 11.75
CA PRO A 597 -18.72 -13.15 11.36
C PRO A 597 -18.77 -13.62 9.90
N GLY A 598 -19.38 -14.78 9.67
CA GLY A 598 -19.44 -15.45 8.37
C GLY A 598 -18.28 -16.40 8.06
N TYR A 599 -17.29 -16.48 8.97
CA TYR A 599 -16.16 -17.43 8.86
C TYR A 599 -16.15 -18.46 10.00
N GLU A 600 -17.21 -18.57 10.76
CA GLU A 600 -17.29 -19.42 11.97
C GLU A 600 -17.12 -20.91 11.66
N ASN A 601 -17.44 -21.33 10.44
CA ASN A 601 -17.40 -22.72 9.98
C ASN A 601 -16.22 -23.05 9.04
N LEU A 602 -15.19 -22.22 9.04
CA LEU A 602 -13.99 -22.46 8.22
C LEU A 602 -12.93 -23.27 8.96
#